data_eee4a6c01939b6dd630493d882662655
#
_entry.id   eee4a6c01939b6dd630493d882662655
#
_cell.length_a   1.000
_cell.length_b   1.000
_cell.length_c   1.000
_cell.angle_alpha   90.00
_cell.angle_beta   90.00
_cell.angle_gamma   90.00
#
_symmetry.space_group_name_H-M   'P 1'
#
loop_
_entity.id
_entity.type
_entity.pdbx_description
1 polymer ?
#
loop_
_entity_poly.entity_id
_entity_poly.type
_entity_poly.pdbx_seq_one_letter_code
_entity_poly.pdbx_strand_id
1 'polypeptide(L)'
;MKTAFFDIETDGLLDTCSKMWVGIITDDSGPQTFYDPDQLVARLMTYDLVVGHNVVAYDIPALSKLCRTQDPWRLTKKTFDTCLVSRLLWPDRSQHPAGGSSLEAWGKYLGAAKGDH
;
A
#
# COMPACT_ATOMS: atom_id res chain seq x y z
N MET A 1 14.75 12.46 3.34
CA MET A 1 13.34 12.21 2.97
C MET A 1 12.81 11.01 3.76
N LYS A 2 11.66 11.16 4.39
CA LYS A 2 11.05 10.07 5.15
C LYS A 2 10.14 9.25 4.24
N THR A 3 10.41 7.97 4.13
CA THR A 3 9.65 7.04 3.27
C THR A 3 9.05 5.93 4.12
N ALA A 4 7.82 5.56 3.82
CA ALA A 4 7.13 4.45 4.46
C ALA A 4 6.51 3.54 3.42
N PHE A 5 6.50 2.25 3.72
CA PHE A 5 5.71 1.24 3.01
C PHE A 5 4.47 0.95 3.84
N PHE A 6 3.34 0.77 3.21
CA PHE A 6 2.15 0.40 3.96
C PHE A 6 1.28 -0.60 3.23
N ASP A 7 0.51 -1.33 4.01
CA ASP A 7 -0.45 -2.32 3.54
C ASP A 7 -1.59 -2.39 4.54
N ILE A 8 -2.80 -2.67 4.08
CA ILE A 8 -3.95 -2.88 4.95
C ILE A 8 -4.64 -4.21 4.62
N GLU A 9 -5.27 -4.78 5.66
CA GLU A 9 -6.17 -5.92 5.52
C GLU A 9 -7.54 -5.51 6.00
N THR A 10 -8.56 -5.83 5.23
CA THR A 10 -9.96 -5.50 5.54
C THR A 10 -10.82 -6.76 5.58
N ASP A 11 -12.07 -6.58 5.97
CA ASP A 11 -13.03 -7.67 6.08
C ASP A 11 -13.72 -8.03 4.76
N GLY A 12 -13.30 -7.43 3.64
CA GLY A 12 -13.91 -7.74 2.35
C GLY A 12 -13.28 -6.99 1.20
N LEU A 13 -13.91 -7.10 0.05
CA LEU A 13 -13.53 -6.35 -1.14
C LEU A 13 -13.91 -4.87 -0.98
N LEU A 14 -13.43 -4.02 -1.88
CA LEU A 14 -13.69 -2.58 -1.79
C LEU A 14 -15.17 -2.24 -1.66
N ASP A 15 -16.04 -2.95 -2.39
CA ASP A 15 -17.49 -2.69 -2.36
C ASP A 15 -18.16 -3.11 -1.05
N THR A 16 -17.59 -4.09 -0.36
CA THR A 16 -18.21 -4.72 0.80
C THR A 16 -17.47 -4.51 2.11
N CYS A 17 -16.27 -3.92 2.08
CA CYS A 17 -15.51 -3.76 3.30
C CYS A 17 -16.21 -2.80 4.27
N SER A 18 -16.23 -3.17 5.55
CA SER A 18 -16.86 -2.38 6.61
C SER A 18 -15.88 -2.04 7.73
N LYS A 19 -14.72 -2.70 7.78
CA LYS A 19 -13.69 -2.40 8.79
C LYS A 19 -12.31 -2.82 8.29
N MET A 20 -11.30 -2.18 8.86
CA MET A 20 -9.91 -2.57 8.68
C MET A 20 -9.53 -3.54 9.79
N TRP A 21 -9.05 -4.74 9.41
CA TRP A 21 -8.51 -5.69 10.37
C TRP A 21 -7.20 -5.19 10.96
N VAL A 22 -6.31 -4.71 10.09
CA VAL A 22 -5.00 -4.24 10.48
C VAL A 22 -4.43 -3.40 9.34
N GLY A 23 -3.62 -2.41 9.71
CA GLY A 23 -2.75 -1.69 8.79
C GLY A 23 -1.34 -1.72 9.30
N ILE A 24 -0.37 -1.89 8.43
CA ILE A 24 1.05 -1.95 8.79
C ILE A 24 1.78 -0.86 8.04
N ILE A 25 2.56 -0.08 8.78
CA ILE A 25 3.50 0.91 8.21
C ILE A 25 4.90 0.44 8.55
N THR A 26 5.75 0.33 7.54
CA THR A 26 7.14 -0.05 7.72
C THR A 26 8.03 1.10 7.27
N ASP A 27 8.91 1.55 8.15
CA ASP A 27 9.93 2.56 7.87
C ASP A 27 11.29 2.06 8.38
N ASP A 28 12.26 2.97 8.47
CA ASP A 28 13.61 2.63 8.94
C ASP A 28 13.64 2.06 10.36
N SER A 29 12.62 2.38 11.15
CA SER A 29 12.50 1.89 12.54
C SER A 29 11.82 0.52 12.62
N GLY A 30 11.36 -0.02 11.50
CA GLY A 30 10.68 -1.31 11.44
C GLY A 30 9.15 -1.16 11.29
N PRO A 31 8.43 -2.28 11.41
CA PRO A 31 6.98 -2.26 11.23
C PRO A 31 6.25 -1.72 12.44
N GLN A 32 5.16 -1.00 12.17
CA GLN A 32 4.21 -0.54 13.18
C GLN A 32 2.81 -0.98 12.77
N THR A 33 2.04 -1.47 13.71
CA THR A 33 0.70 -2.01 13.46
C THR A 33 -0.37 -1.03 13.92
N PHE A 34 -1.39 -0.84 13.10
CA PHE A 34 -2.51 0.06 13.38
C PHE A 34 -3.82 -0.69 13.20
N TYR A 35 -4.77 -0.41 14.06
CA TYR A 35 -6.12 -0.99 14.01
C TYR A 35 -7.19 0.05 13.71
N ASP A 36 -6.85 1.32 13.80
CA ASP A 36 -7.75 2.44 13.53
C ASP A 36 -7.36 3.10 12.19
N PRO A 37 -8.26 3.14 11.20
CA PRO A 37 -7.95 3.76 9.90
C PRO A 37 -7.51 5.22 10.01
N ASP A 38 -8.14 6.01 10.89
CA ASP A 38 -7.78 7.42 11.05
C ASP A 38 -6.37 7.58 11.61
N GLN A 39 -5.96 6.74 12.56
CA GLN A 39 -4.61 6.77 13.11
C GLN A 39 -3.57 6.36 12.06
N LEU A 40 -3.89 5.36 11.25
CA LEU A 40 -3.03 4.91 10.16
C LEU A 40 -2.77 6.06 9.18
N VAL A 41 -3.83 6.70 8.71
CA VAL A 41 -3.73 7.78 7.74
C VAL A 41 -2.98 8.98 8.34
N ALA A 42 -3.29 9.34 9.60
CA ALA A 42 -2.59 10.43 10.27
C ALA A 42 -1.09 10.18 10.32
N ARG A 43 -0.68 8.93 10.59
CA ARG A 43 0.74 8.57 10.61
C ARG A 43 1.34 8.64 9.21
N LEU A 44 0.64 8.14 8.19
CA LEU A 44 1.12 8.19 6.80
C LEU A 44 1.32 9.63 6.32
N MET A 45 0.51 10.55 6.81
CA MET A 45 0.66 11.98 6.45
C MET A 45 1.97 12.58 6.94
N THR A 46 2.67 11.96 7.89
CA THR A 46 3.95 12.47 8.39
C THR A 46 5.15 12.10 7.51
N TYR A 47 4.97 11.23 6.54
CA TYR A 47 6.04 10.82 5.63
C TYR A 47 6.05 11.67 4.37
N ASP A 48 7.23 11.78 3.75
CA ASP A 48 7.38 12.51 2.49
C ASP A 48 6.96 11.68 1.28
N LEU A 49 7.20 10.37 1.36
CA LEU A 49 6.85 9.41 0.32
C LEU A 49 6.21 8.17 0.96
N VAL A 50 5.12 7.74 0.38
CA VAL A 50 4.40 6.54 0.81
C VAL A 50 4.39 5.54 -0.34
N VAL A 51 4.78 4.30 -0.05
CA VAL A 51 4.89 3.25 -1.06
C VAL A 51 3.94 2.11 -0.71
N GLY A 52 3.26 1.59 -1.71
CA GLY A 52 2.40 0.43 -1.55
C GLY A 52 2.13 -0.23 -2.88
N HIS A 53 1.47 -1.40 -2.83
CA HIS A 53 1.10 -2.15 -4.02
C HIS A 53 -0.42 -2.13 -4.18
N ASN A 54 -0.89 -1.62 -5.33
CA ASN A 54 -2.31 -1.46 -5.64
C ASN A 54 -3.05 -0.54 -4.66
N VAL A 55 -2.33 0.39 -4.03
CA VAL A 55 -2.89 1.22 -2.98
C VAL A 55 -3.82 2.32 -3.52
N VAL A 56 -3.58 2.80 -4.73
CA VAL A 56 -4.44 3.82 -5.35
C VAL A 56 -5.79 3.22 -5.73
N ALA A 57 -5.81 1.97 -6.18
CA ALA A 57 -7.05 1.30 -6.59
C ALA A 57 -7.79 0.63 -5.44
N TYR A 58 -7.11 0.27 -4.35
CA TYR A 58 -7.75 -0.45 -3.24
C TYR A 58 -7.55 0.19 -1.88
N ASP A 59 -6.30 0.30 -1.39
CA ASP A 59 -6.05 0.71 0.01
C ASP A 59 -6.56 2.12 0.29
N ILE A 60 -6.25 3.07 -0.59
CA ILE A 60 -6.69 4.46 -0.40
C ILE A 60 -8.21 4.59 -0.51
N PRO A 61 -8.89 4.02 -1.53
CA PRO A 61 -10.35 4.04 -1.55
C PRO A 61 -10.99 3.34 -0.35
N ALA A 62 -10.44 2.21 0.09
CA ALA A 62 -10.94 1.51 1.27
C ALA A 62 -10.79 2.36 2.52
N LEU A 63 -9.64 2.98 2.72
CA LEU A 63 -9.41 3.90 3.84
C LEU A 63 -10.35 5.10 3.78
N SER A 64 -10.62 5.64 2.58
CA SER A 64 -11.57 6.73 2.41
C SER A 64 -12.96 6.34 2.90
N LYS A 65 -13.35 5.09 2.68
CA LYS A 65 -14.62 4.56 3.13
C LYS A 65 -14.67 4.34 4.64
N LEU A 66 -13.54 3.98 5.25
CA LEU A 66 -13.47 3.58 6.65
C LEU A 66 -13.06 4.72 7.60
N CYS A 67 -12.35 5.73 7.10
CA CYS A 67 -11.93 6.86 7.93
C CYS A 67 -13.10 7.77 8.27
N ARG A 68 -13.08 8.31 9.48
CA ARG A 68 -14.10 9.26 9.96
C ARG A 68 -13.62 10.70 9.94
N THR A 69 -12.32 10.94 10.18
CA THR A 69 -11.76 12.28 10.33
C THR A 69 -10.67 12.59 9.32
N GLN A 70 -10.02 11.58 8.76
CA GLN A 70 -8.92 11.76 7.82
C GLN A 70 -9.41 11.61 6.39
N ASP A 71 -8.71 12.28 5.47
CA ASP A 71 -8.95 12.17 4.03
C ASP A 71 -7.79 11.45 3.37
N PRO A 72 -7.89 10.13 3.15
CA PRO A 72 -6.80 9.35 2.56
C PRO A 72 -6.42 9.77 1.15
N TRP A 73 -7.34 10.39 0.41
CA TRP A 73 -7.05 10.86 -0.94
C TRP A 73 -5.92 11.90 -0.98
N ARG A 74 -5.66 12.58 0.13
CA ARG A 74 -4.52 13.49 0.24
C ARG A 74 -3.17 12.78 0.12
N LEU A 75 -3.15 11.46 0.36
CA LEU A 75 -1.92 10.67 0.22
C LEU A 75 -1.52 10.46 -1.24
N THR A 76 -2.44 10.58 -2.18
CA THR A 76 -2.15 10.28 -3.59
C THR A 76 -1.02 11.14 -4.17
N LYS A 77 -0.86 12.36 -3.69
CA LYS A 77 0.17 13.29 -4.17
C LYS A 77 1.59 12.80 -3.86
N LYS A 78 1.74 11.93 -2.87
CA LYS A 78 3.04 11.43 -2.43
C LYS A 78 3.11 9.91 -2.40
N THR A 79 2.21 9.24 -3.12
CA THR A 79 2.14 7.79 -3.17
C THR A 79 2.83 7.26 -4.42
N PHE A 80 3.72 6.29 -4.22
CA PHE A 80 4.30 5.50 -5.28
C PHE A 80 3.64 4.13 -5.24
N ASP A 81 2.85 3.82 -6.28
CA ASP A 81 2.11 2.56 -6.35
C ASP A 81 2.83 1.60 -7.30
N THR A 82 3.44 0.55 -6.74
CA THR A 82 4.23 -0.40 -7.52
C THR A 82 3.39 -1.17 -8.53
N CYS A 83 2.10 -1.38 -8.28
CA CYS A 83 1.20 -2.03 -9.22
C CYS A 83 0.98 -1.16 -10.47
N LEU A 84 0.75 0.15 -10.29
CA LEU A 84 0.59 1.07 -11.41
C LEU A 84 1.86 1.19 -12.24
N VAL A 85 3.02 1.28 -11.56
CA VAL A 85 4.32 1.34 -12.24
C VAL A 85 4.55 0.07 -13.06
N SER A 86 4.23 -1.09 -12.49
CA SER A 86 4.34 -2.37 -13.18
C SER A 86 3.50 -2.39 -14.46
N ARG A 87 2.25 -1.92 -14.38
CA ARG A 87 1.36 -1.89 -15.54
C ARG A 87 1.80 -0.90 -16.62
N LEU A 88 2.43 0.20 -16.22
CA LEU A 88 2.95 1.19 -17.16
C LEU A 88 4.20 0.70 -17.89
N LEU A 89 5.11 0.05 -17.16
CA LEU A 89 6.38 -0.42 -17.72
C LEU A 89 6.23 -1.74 -18.47
N TRP A 90 5.35 -2.63 -18.00
CA TRP A 90 5.13 -3.95 -18.60
C TRP A 90 3.62 -4.21 -18.74
N PRO A 91 2.96 -3.61 -19.76
CA PRO A 91 1.54 -3.85 -20.00
C PRO A 91 1.21 -5.32 -20.23
N ASP A 92 2.13 -6.06 -20.87
CA ASP A 92 2.06 -7.51 -21.01
C ASP A 92 2.88 -8.16 -19.91
N ARG A 93 2.19 -8.75 -18.93
CA ARG A 93 2.83 -9.37 -17.76
C ARG A 93 3.76 -10.51 -18.12
N SER A 94 3.53 -11.20 -19.22
CA SER A 94 4.39 -12.30 -19.64
C SER A 94 5.80 -11.84 -19.99
N GLN A 95 6.00 -10.57 -20.29
CA GLN A 95 7.29 -9.97 -20.62
C GLN A 95 7.99 -9.39 -19.40
N HIS A 96 7.31 -9.32 -18.24
CA HIS A 96 7.92 -8.78 -17.03
C HIS A 96 8.96 -9.75 -16.48
N PRO A 97 10.17 -9.27 -16.13
CA PRO A 97 11.22 -10.16 -15.62
C PRO A 97 10.81 -10.95 -14.38
N ALA A 98 9.93 -10.42 -13.55
CA ALA A 98 9.44 -11.10 -12.36
C ALA A 98 8.23 -12.00 -12.64
N GLY A 99 7.72 -12.04 -13.87
CA GLY A 99 6.59 -12.90 -14.24
C GLY A 99 5.22 -12.39 -13.83
N GLY A 100 5.11 -11.14 -13.39
CA GLY A 100 3.83 -10.55 -13.01
C GLY A 100 3.98 -9.21 -12.31
N SER A 101 2.86 -8.62 -11.86
CA SER A 101 2.85 -7.31 -11.22
C SER A 101 2.51 -7.36 -9.74
N SER A 102 2.48 -8.54 -9.11
CA SER A 102 2.22 -8.66 -7.68
C SER A 102 3.39 -8.14 -6.85
N LEU A 103 3.12 -7.79 -5.59
CA LEU A 103 4.19 -7.36 -4.68
C LEU A 103 5.21 -8.47 -4.47
N GLU A 104 4.77 -9.73 -4.41
CA GLU A 104 5.67 -10.87 -4.27
C GLU A 104 6.60 -11.00 -5.48
N ALA A 105 6.05 -10.85 -6.71
CA ALA A 105 6.86 -10.93 -7.92
C ALA A 105 7.91 -9.81 -7.96
N TRP A 106 7.53 -8.59 -7.59
CA TRP A 106 8.46 -7.47 -7.48
C TRP A 106 9.51 -7.72 -6.41
N GLY A 107 9.11 -8.29 -5.27
CA GLY A 107 10.04 -8.62 -4.20
C GLY A 107 11.10 -9.61 -4.67
N LYS A 108 10.72 -10.64 -5.40
CA LYS A 108 11.67 -11.62 -5.96
C LYS A 108 12.62 -10.97 -6.97
N TYR A 109 12.08 -10.13 -7.85
CA TYR A 109 12.87 -9.44 -8.85
C TYR A 109 13.91 -8.52 -8.22
N LEU A 110 13.54 -7.83 -7.16
CA LEU A 110 14.43 -6.91 -6.44
C LEU A 110 15.30 -7.60 -5.39
N GLY A 111 15.15 -8.90 -5.18
CA GLY A 111 15.92 -9.65 -4.21
C GLY A 111 15.42 -9.58 -2.79
N ALA A 112 14.15 -9.19 -2.59
CA ALA A 112 13.52 -9.09 -1.27
C ALA A 112 12.12 -9.66 -1.34
N ALA A 113 11.92 -10.89 -0.87
CA ALA A 113 10.63 -11.55 -0.92
C ALA A 113 9.70 -11.02 0.20
N LYS A 114 8.39 -10.98 -0.09
CA LYS A 114 7.38 -10.48 0.84
C LYS A 114 7.37 -11.27 2.16
N GLY A 115 7.68 -12.55 2.12
CA GLY A 115 7.67 -13.40 3.28
C GLY A 115 8.96 -13.45 4.10
N ASP A 116 9.95 -12.66 3.75
CA ASP A 116 11.29 -12.71 4.36
C ASP A 116 11.48 -11.71 5.49
N HIS A 117 10.42 -11.25 6.06
CA HIS A 117 10.49 -10.23 7.11
C HIS A 117 10.78 -10.80 8.47
#